data_f7024e2d2c64f26ccce445df727efb6d
#
_entry.id   f7024e2d2c64f26ccce445df727efb6d
#
_cell.length_a   1.000
_cell.length_b   1.000
_cell.length_c   1.000
_cell.angle_alpha   90.00
_cell.angle_beta   90.00
_cell.angle_gamma   90.00
#
_symmetry.space_group_name_H-M   'P 1'
#
loop_
_entity.id
_entity.type
_entity.pdbx_description
1 polymer ?
#
loop_
_entity_poly.entity_id
_entity_poly.type
_entity_poly.pdbx_seq_one_letter_code
_entity_poly.pdbx_strand_id
1 'polypeptide(L)'
;LMYCLRTSALADAGNNQGDVEWIASGIGSNIDYLKSIAWTFAGMACMIGICYVDYSWIGKYTKQLAGIWIVAMGLGIFMGAVYINGAVYGIPFLFGRALPLRPLLYLIIPLYAAILYSMRSKKTGYIGIAKAILWQVLPIWFILRIPNLSMAVSVEFTFLILLSIAVWKDWFEVNRKRTLITMWSLVILLPAAGMTLMIKMGYVRAYQSARLSAFIHPEGNDAGSLWGTIRNMISGAHFTGRGDCEKIGFFNSDYMLTFIIHYYGILAAVLAIAVIGAVLIWFLQKTGHQKNQLGMIMGTGCVVVLFTQFIGYVVENLGCFPLSNNYCPFLTAGGSGIMISYIMFGILLSIYRYQNVLVETEVKKKIGI
;
A
#
# COMPACT_ATOMS: atom_id res chain seq x y z
N LEU A 1 10.00 -16.37 -8.43
CA LEU A 1 9.23 -17.08 -7.40
C LEU A 1 7.97 -17.72 -7.99
N MET A 2 7.07 -16.99 -8.64
CA MET A 2 5.84 -17.54 -9.25
C MET A 2 6.10 -18.70 -10.22
N TYR A 3 7.12 -18.61 -11.07
CA TYR A 3 7.48 -19.69 -11.97
C TYR A 3 7.93 -20.95 -11.20
N CYS A 4 8.78 -20.78 -10.21
CA CYS A 4 9.23 -21.89 -9.36
C CYS A 4 8.05 -22.50 -8.59
N LEU A 5 7.15 -21.68 -8.05
CA LEU A 5 5.93 -22.13 -7.37
C LEU A 5 5.04 -22.97 -8.29
N ARG A 6 4.84 -22.49 -9.53
CA ARG A 6 4.04 -23.19 -10.54
C ARG A 6 4.67 -24.52 -10.94
N THR A 7 5.95 -24.52 -11.28
CA THR A 7 6.64 -25.73 -11.75
C THR A 7 6.71 -26.79 -10.65
N SER A 8 6.99 -26.39 -9.40
CA SER A 8 7.02 -27.34 -8.29
C SER A 8 5.62 -27.86 -7.94
N ALA A 9 4.60 -27.00 -7.91
CA ALA A 9 3.22 -27.42 -7.63
C ALA A 9 2.67 -28.35 -8.73
N LEU A 10 2.97 -28.07 -10.02
CA LEU A 10 2.60 -28.97 -11.13
C LEU A 10 3.34 -30.29 -11.09
N ALA A 11 4.60 -30.31 -10.66
CA ALA A 11 5.37 -31.53 -10.51
C ALA A 11 4.82 -32.42 -9.37
N ASP A 12 4.32 -31.81 -8.30
CA ASP A 12 3.78 -32.53 -7.15
C ASP A 12 2.32 -32.97 -7.34
N ALA A 13 1.54 -32.26 -8.19
CA ALA A 13 0.16 -32.64 -8.48
C ALA A 13 0.04 -34.01 -9.19
N GLY A 14 1.14 -34.54 -9.69
CA GLY A 14 1.20 -35.87 -10.33
C GLY A 14 0.19 -36.04 -11.48
N ASN A 15 -0.46 -37.21 -11.54
CA ASN A 15 -1.46 -37.54 -12.57
C ASN A 15 -2.91 -37.12 -12.22
N ASN A 16 -3.15 -36.39 -11.14
CA ASN A 16 -4.47 -35.91 -10.77
C ASN A 16 -4.88 -34.72 -11.67
N GLN A 17 -5.64 -34.99 -12.72
CA GLN A 17 -6.10 -33.98 -13.68
C GLN A 17 -6.79 -32.78 -13.00
N GLY A 18 -7.59 -33.02 -11.96
CA GLY A 18 -8.29 -31.94 -11.23
C GLY A 18 -7.36 -30.97 -10.50
N ASP A 19 -6.26 -31.45 -9.95
CA ASP A 19 -5.27 -30.63 -9.27
C ASP A 19 -4.39 -29.89 -10.25
N VAL A 20 -4.03 -30.53 -11.37
CA VAL A 20 -3.29 -29.89 -12.49
C VAL A 20 -4.12 -28.76 -13.11
N GLU A 21 -5.41 -28.98 -13.38
CA GLU A 21 -6.31 -27.95 -13.90
C GLU A 21 -6.48 -26.78 -12.93
N TRP A 22 -6.63 -27.07 -11.64
CA TRP A 22 -6.75 -26.01 -10.63
C TRP A 22 -5.47 -25.20 -10.50
N ILE A 23 -4.30 -25.85 -10.43
CA ILE A 23 -3.01 -25.17 -10.37
C ILE A 23 -2.80 -24.34 -11.66
N ALA A 24 -3.12 -24.89 -12.80
CA ALA A 24 -3.01 -24.18 -14.07
C ALA A 24 -3.95 -22.98 -14.17
N SER A 25 -5.19 -23.09 -13.64
CA SER A 25 -6.16 -21.99 -13.62
C SER A 25 -5.86 -20.98 -12.50
N GLY A 26 -5.41 -21.42 -11.33
CA GLY A 26 -5.17 -20.59 -10.16
C GLY A 26 -3.85 -19.82 -10.23
N ILE A 27 -2.77 -20.40 -10.76
CA ILE A 27 -1.50 -19.71 -11.00
C ILE A 27 -1.56 -18.82 -12.26
N GLY A 28 -2.71 -18.83 -12.94
CA GLY A 28 -2.94 -18.06 -14.14
C GLY A 28 -2.47 -18.78 -15.41
N SER A 29 -3.04 -18.36 -16.52
CA SER A 29 -2.60 -18.80 -17.85
C SER A 29 -1.16 -18.32 -18.09
N ASN A 30 -0.48 -18.90 -19.07
CA ASN A 30 0.82 -18.40 -19.53
C ASN A 30 0.77 -16.89 -19.85
N ILE A 31 -0.40 -16.40 -20.27
CA ILE A 31 -0.66 -14.99 -20.56
C ILE A 31 -0.57 -14.13 -19.29
N ASP A 32 -1.09 -14.59 -18.14
CA ASP A 32 -1.05 -13.81 -16.90
C ASP A 32 0.36 -13.78 -16.30
N TYR A 33 1.11 -14.85 -16.50
CA TYR A 33 2.53 -14.89 -16.17
C TYR A 33 3.34 -13.89 -17.03
N LEU A 34 3.13 -13.88 -18.36
CA LEU A 34 3.76 -12.91 -19.24
C LEU A 34 3.35 -11.46 -18.91
N LYS A 35 2.10 -11.22 -18.53
CA LYS A 35 1.64 -9.91 -18.04
C LYS A 35 2.40 -9.49 -16.78
N SER A 36 2.59 -10.39 -15.80
CA SER A 36 3.33 -10.09 -14.58
C SER A 36 4.79 -9.77 -14.86
N ILE A 37 5.43 -10.48 -15.76
CA ILE A 37 6.79 -10.18 -16.25
C ILE A 37 6.83 -8.80 -16.90
N ALA A 38 5.90 -8.51 -17.81
CA ALA A 38 5.82 -7.22 -18.51
C ALA A 38 5.62 -6.06 -17.52
N TRP A 39 4.75 -6.22 -16.51
CA TRP A 39 4.58 -5.23 -15.44
C TRP A 39 5.84 -5.05 -14.59
N THR A 40 6.60 -6.12 -14.35
CA THR A 40 7.88 -6.04 -13.61
C THR A 40 8.92 -5.25 -14.40
N PHE A 41 9.09 -5.55 -15.69
CA PHE A 41 10.00 -4.79 -16.56
C PHE A 41 9.58 -3.32 -16.71
N ALA A 42 8.29 -3.05 -16.91
CA ALA A 42 7.76 -1.69 -16.96
C ALA A 42 8.00 -0.94 -15.64
N GLY A 43 7.77 -1.60 -14.50
CA GLY A 43 8.04 -1.06 -13.18
C GLY A 43 9.53 -0.75 -12.96
N MET A 44 10.42 -1.66 -13.34
CA MET A 44 11.87 -1.44 -13.27
C MET A 44 12.32 -0.27 -14.15
N ALA A 45 11.82 -0.18 -15.37
CA ALA A 45 12.11 0.95 -16.26
C ALA A 45 11.61 2.28 -15.66
N CYS A 46 10.41 2.29 -15.09
CA CYS A 46 9.85 3.44 -14.40
C CYS A 46 10.71 3.82 -13.15
N MET A 47 11.10 2.87 -12.35
CA MET A 47 11.99 3.06 -11.19
C MET A 47 13.32 3.70 -11.61
N ILE A 48 13.96 3.17 -12.64
CA ILE A 48 15.21 3.70 -13.18
C ILE A 48 14.99 5.14 -13.68
N GLY A 49 13.93 5.39 -14.47
CA GLY A 49 13.59 6.73 -14.94
C GLY A 49 13.42 7.73 -13.81
N ILE A 50 12.64 7.38 -12.77
CA ILE A 50 12.43 8.22 -11.58
C ILE A 50 13.73 8.45 -10.81
N CYS A 51 14.60 7.46 -10.70
CA CYS A 51 15.90 7.57 -10.03
C CYS A 51 16.79 8.65 -10.64
N TYR A 52 16.67 8.92 -11.94
CA TYR A 52 17.43 9.98 -12.63
C TYR A 52 16.77 11.36 -12.52
N VAL A 53 15.52 11.45 -12.12
CA VAL A 53 14.84 12.74 -11.88
C VAL A 53 15.16 13.22 -10.47
N ASP A 54 15.53 14.49 -10.34
CA ASP A 54 15.76 15.13 -9.05
C ASP A 54 14.43 15.25 -8.27
N TYR A 55 14.35 14.61 -7.10
CA TYR A 55 13.16 14.63 -6.26
C TYR A 55 12.75 16.05 -5.81
N SER A 56 13.68 17.02 -5.80
CA SER A 56 13.38 18.42 -5.47
C SER A 56 12.40 19.06 -6.47
N TRP A 57 12.29 18.48 -7.68
CA TRP A 57 11.30 18.88 -8.68
C TRP A 57 9.86 18.70 -8.17
N ILE A 58 9.60 17.62 -7.41
CA ILE A 58 8.30 17.41 -6.76
C ILE A 58 8.02 18.55 -5.77
N GLY A 59 9.03 18.96 -4.99
CA GLY A 59 8.93 20.10 -4.08
C GLY A 59 8.67 21.42 -4.79
N LYS A 60 9.35 21.67 -5.92
CA LYS A 60 9.20 22.90 -6.72
C LYS A 60 7.79 23.02 -7.33
N TYR A 61 7.27 21.94 -7.88
CA TYR A 61 5.99 21.94 -8.60
C TYR A 61 4.85 21.33 -7.76
N THR A 62 4.96 21.33 -6.43
CA THR A 62 3.99 20.71 -5.50
C THR A 62 2.55 21.15 -5.76
N LYS A 63 2.31 22.46 -5.97
CA LYS A 63 0.95 22.99 -6.21
C LYS A 63 0.36 22.51 -7.53
N GLN A 64 1.17 22.54 -8.60
CA GLN A 64 0.76 22.09 -9.93
C GLN A 64 0.49 20.58 -9.93
N LEU A 65 1.40 19.81 -9.33
CA LEU A 65 1.25 18.35 -9.20
C LEU A 65 0.03 17.98 -8.36
N ALA A 66 -0.22 18.68 -7.25
CA ALA A 66 -1.42 18.47 -6.46
C ALA A 66 -2.70 18.80 -7.25
N GLY A 67 -2.70 19.89 -8.03
CA GLY A 67 -3.79 20.24 -8.92
C GLY A 67 -4.04 19.17 -9.99
N ILE A 68 -2.99 18.72 -10.67
CA ILE A 68 -3.07 17.63 -11.65
C ILE A 68 -3.61 16.34 -11.02
N TRP A 69 -3.13 15.99 -9.82
CA TRP A 69 -3.59 14.83 -9.09
C TRP A 69 -5.09 14.92 -8.75
N ILE A 70 -5.56 16.08 -8.25
CA ILE A 70 -6.98 16.32 -7.94
C ILE A 70 -7.84 16.20 -9.20
N VAL A 71 -7.40 16.80 -10.31
CA VAL A 71 -8.12 16.72 -11.58
C VAL A 71 -8.17 15.28 -12.10
N ALA A 72 -7.05 14.56 -12.07
CA ALA A 72 -6.99 13.17 -12.51
C ALA A 72 -7.91 12.27 -11.68
N MET A 73 -7.94 12.46 -10.35
CA MET A 73 -8.82 11.73 -9.45
C MET A 73 -10.29 12.11 -9.66
N GLY A 74 -10.58 13.40 -9.82
CA GLY A 74 -11.92 13.90 -10.12
C GLY A 74 -12.46 13.33 -11.43
N LEU A 75 -11.70 13.40 -12.50
CA LEU A 75 -12.05 12.79 -13.78
C LEU A 75 -12.30 11.28 -13.64
N GLY A 76 -11.46 10.59 -12.86
CA GLY A 76 -11.62 9.16 -12.59
C GLY A 76 -12.96 8.80 -11.95
N ILE A 77 -13.47 9.65 -11.08
CA ILE A 77 -14.76 9.44 -10.42
C ILE A 77 -15.93 9.83 -11.37
N PHE A 78 -15.78 10.92 -12.14
CA PHE A 78 -16.84 11.42 -13.01
C PHE A 78 -17.00 10.62 -14.32
N MET A 79 -15.93 10.08 -14.91
CA MET A 79 -15.98 9.33 -16.16
C MET A 79 -16.57 7.92 -16.02
N GLY A 80 -17.01 7.56 -14.84
CA GLY A 80 -17.54 6.23 -14.57
C GLY A 80 -16.43 5.21 -14.32
N ALA A 81 -16.38 4.75 -13.10
CA ALA A 81 -15.41 3.75 -12.70
C ALA A 81 -15.76 2.38 -13.28
N VAL A 82 -14.76 1.68 -13.80
CA VAL A 82 -14.90 0.26 -14.15
C VAL A 82 -14.96 -0.53 -12.85
N TYR A 83 -16.08 -1.19 -12.63
CA TYR A 83 -16.31 -2.04 -11.45
C TYR A 83 -15.92 -3.48 -11.79
N ILE A 84 -15.05 -4.06 -10.97
CA ILE A 84 -14.77 -5.50 -10.97
C ILE A 84 -15.13 -6.01 -9.59
N ASN A 85 -16.03 -6.99 -9.52
CA ASN A 85 -16.54 -7.56 -8.25
C ASN A 85 -17.06 -6.50 -7.26
N GLY A 86 -17.73 -5.46 -7.75
CA GLY A 86 -18.27 -4.38 -6.92
C GLY A 86 -17.26 -3.35 -6.40
N ALA A 87 -15.97 -3.51 -6.69
CA ALA A 87 -14.92 -2.56 -6.37
C ALA A 87 -14.51 -1.75 -7.59
N VAL A 88 -14.19 -0.46 -7.40
CA VAL A 88 -13.66 0.38 -8.48
C VAL A 88 -12.24 -0.06 -8.79
N TYR A 89 -12.04 -0.59 -9.98
CA TYR A 89 -10.74 -1.06 -10.44
C TYR A 89 -9.93 0.04 -11.10
N GLY A 90 -10.56 0.85 -11.95
CA GLY A 90 -9.87 1.85 -12.73
C GLY A 90 -10.80 2.79 -13.48
N ILE A 91 -10.21 3.69 -14.23
CA ILE A 91 -10.90 4.62 -15.14
C ILE A 91 -10.97 3.96 -16.52
N PRO A 92 -12.08 4.07 -17.27
CA PRO A 92 -12.11 3.64 -18.66
C PRO A 92 -11.08 4.48 -19.45
N PHE A 93 -10.13 3.79 -20.05
CA PHE A 93 -9.10 4.38 -20.89
C PHE A 93 -9.29 3.98 -22.35
N LEU A 94 -8.58 4.64 -23.28
CA LEU A 94 -8.63 4.34 -24.70
C LEU A 94 -8.54 2.82 -24.97
N PHE A 95 -9.35 2.31 -25.90
CA PHE A 95 -9.43 0.89 -26.31
C PHE A 95 -10.04 -0.09 -25.28
N GLY A 96 -10.93 0.36 -24.39
CA GLY A 96 -11.68 -0.52 -23.48
C GLY A 96 -10.85 -1.11 -22.33
N ARG A 97 -9.62 -0.65 -22.13
CA ARG A 97 -8.78 -1.04 -20.99
C ARG A 97 -8.95 -0.07 -19.83
N ALA A 98 -9.03 -0.59 -18.62
CA ALA A 98 -9.09 0.22 -17.41
C ALA A 98 -7.70 0.66 -16.97
N LEU A 99 -7.50 1.97 -16.74
CA LEU A 99 -6.29 2.49 -16.12
C LEU A 99 -6.40 2.25 -14.59
N PRO A 100 -5.49 1.50 -13.97
CA PRO A 100 -5.58 1.24 -12.53
C PRO A 100 -5.38 2.53 -11.72
N LEU A 101 -6.32 2.85 -10.82
CA LEU A 101 -6.27 4.05 -9.98
C LEU A 101 -5.32 3.94 -8.79
N ARG A 102 -5.02 2.72 -8.32
CA ARG A 102 -4.19 2.51 -7.13
C ARG A 102 -2.82 3.20 -7.17
N PRO A 103 -2.02 3.11 -8.27
CA PRO A 103 -0.74 3.80 -8.32
C PRO A 103 -0.87 5.32 -8.18
N LEU A 104 -1.90 5.91 -8.80
CA LEU A 104 -2.16 7.35 -8.74
C LEU A 104 -2.52 7.81 -7.33
N LEU A 105 -3.29 7.00 -6.59
CA LEU A 105 -3.67 7.31 -5.21
C LEU A 105 -2.45 7.36 -4.28
N TYR A 106 -1.51 6.43 -4.41
CA TYR A 106 -0.32 6.43 -3.57
C TYR A 106 0.65 7.57 -3.86
N LEU A 107 0.63 8.14 -5.08
CA LEU A 107 1.46 9.31 -5.43
C LEU A 107 1.13 10.57 -4.60
N ILE A 108 -0.01 10.60 -3.91
CA ILE A 108 -0.32 11.69 -2.97
C ILE A 108 0.66 11.75 -1.79
N ILE A 109 1.31 10.64 -1.42
CA ILE A 109 2.19 10.57 -0.25
C ILE A 109 3.43 11.45 -0.43
N PRO A 110 4.25 11.30 -1.49
CA PRO A 110 5.36 12.21 -1.72
C PRO A 110 4.92 13.67 -1.95
N LEU A 111 3.74 13.89 -2.54
CA LEU A 111 3.15 15.23 -2.68
C LEU A 111 2.79 15.82 -1.32
N TYR A 112 2.16 15.07 -0.44
CA TYR A 112 1.82 15.54 0.91
C TYR A 112 3.07 15.84 1.73
N ALA A 113 4.12 15.03 1.63
CA ALA A 113 5.41 15.31 2.23
C ALA A 113 5.99 16.66 1.75
N ALA A 114 5.90 16.95 0.45
CA ALA A 114 6.33 18.22 -0.13
C ALA A 114 5.44 19.40 0.34
N ILE A 115 4.13 19.21 0.50
CA ILE A 115 3.21 20.21 1.07
C ILE A 115 3.61 20.52 2.51
N LEU A 116 3.83 19.51 3.36
CA LEU A 116 4.29 19.73 4.73
C LEU A 116 5.61 20.48 4.79
N TYR A 117 6.56 20.13 3.94
CA TYR A 117 7.83 20.82 3.85
C TYR A 117 7.65 22.29 3.43
N SER A 118 6.75 22.60 2.50
CA SER A 118 6.46 23.98 2.08
C SER A 118 5.81 24.84 3.18
N MET A 119 5.17 24.21 4.16
CA MET A 119 4.57 24.89 5.32
C MET A 119 5.57 25.21 6.43
N ARG A 120 6.74 24.59 6.41
CA ARG A 120 7.79 24.72 7.43
C ARG A 120 8.25 26.17 7.67
N SER A 121 8.35 26.98 6.62
CA SER A 121 8.92 28.34 6.74
C SER A 121 7.90 29.39 7.20
N LYS A 122 6.64 29.05 7.38
CA LYS A 122 5.54 30.03 7.54
C LYS A 122 5.15 30.33 9.00
N LYS A 123 5.80 29.75 10.01
CA LYS A 123 5.52 29.99 11.44
C LYS A 123 4.01 30.04 11.77
N THR A 124 3.25 29.08 11.26
CA THR A 124 1.78 29.16 11.24
C THR A 124 1.10 28.64 12.50
N GLY A 125 1.84 28.08 13.44
CA GLY A 125 1.30 27.54 14.67
C GLY A 125 0.25 26.43 14.44
N TYR A 126 -0.79 26.41 15.26
CA TYR A 126 -1.90 25.46 15.13
C TYR A 126 -2.70 25.60 13.82
N ILE A 127 -2.71 26.80 13.22
CA ILE A 127 -3.35 27.03 11.90
C ILE A 127 -2.63 26.23 10.82
N GLY A 128 -1.30 26.09 10.91
CA GLY A 128 -0.53 25.26 10.00
C GLY A 128 -0.91 23.78 10.10
N ILE A 129 -1.09 23.26 11.31
CA ILE A 129 -1.55 21.90 11.55
C ILE A 129 -2.96 21.69 10.99
N ALA A 130 -3.88 22.63 11.25
CA ALA A 130 -5.24 22.54 10.71
C ALA A 130 -5.24 22.52 9.16
N LYS A 131 -4.41 23.33 8.51
CA LYS A 131 -4.23 23.30 7.05
C LYS A 131 -3.64 21.98 6.57
N ALA A 132 -2.67 21.41 7.29
CA ALA A 132 -2.09 20.11 6.96
C ALA A 132 -3.13 18.99 7.05
N ILE A 133 -3.99 19.00 8.07
CA ILE A 133 -5.11 18.06 8.22
C ILE A 133 -6.15 18.27 7.10
N LEU A 134 -6.46 19.51 6.74
CA LEU A 134 -7.39 19.79 5.65
C LEU A 134 -6.92 19.19 4.31
N TRP A 135 -5.60 19.20 4.07
CA TRP A 135 -5.02 18.54 2.90
C TRP A 135 -5.15 17.02 2.90
N GLN A 136 -5.35 16.39 4.06
CA GLN A 136 -5.59 14.94 4.17
C GLN A 136 -7.05 14.57 3.83
N VAL A 137 -8.00 15.45 4.15
CA VAL A 137 -9.43 15.19 3.95
C VAL A 137 -9.78 14.87 2.50
N LEU A 138 -9.22 15.62 1.55
CA LEU A 138 -9.54 15.45 0.13
C LEU A 138 -9.06 14.11 -0.44
N PRO A 139 -7.80 13.68 -0.27
CA PRO A 139 -7.35 12.36 -0.69
C PRO A 139 -8.15 11.22 -0.07
N ILE A 140 -8.46 11.32 1.22
CA ILE A 140 -9.22 10.30 1.93
C ILE A 140 -10.66 10.22 1.39
N TRP A 141 -11.27 11.35 1.13
CA TRP A 141 -12.60 11.38 0.49
C TRP A 141 -12.58 10.66 -0.86
N PHE A 142 -11.56 10.88 -1.69
CA PHE A 142 -11.40 10.15 -2.96
C PHE A 142 -11.22 8.64 -2.73
N ILE A 143 -10.40 8.23 -1.76
CA ILE A 143 -10.15 6.81 -1.46
C ILE A 143 -11.42 6.13 -0.93
N LEU A 144 -12.22 6.82 -0.12
CA LEU A 144 -13.49 6.28 0.38
C LEU A 144 -14.56 6.12 -0.71
N ARG A 145 -14.49 6.92 -1.78
CA ARG A 145 -15.34 6.72 -2.97
C ARG A 145 -14.95 5.47 -3.75
N ILE A 146 -13.69 5.11 -3.72
CA ILE A 146 -13.18 3.83 -4.20
C ILE A 146 -13.27 2.87 -3.01
N PRO A 147 -14.07 1.80 -3.04
CA PRO A 147 -14.31 0.97 -1.86
C PRO A 147 -13.07 0.14 -1.48
N ASN A 148 -12.05 0.79 -0.94
CA ASN A 148 -10.82 0.16 -0.47
C ASN A 148 -10.42 0.73 0.90
N LEU A 149 -11.01 0.15 1.95
CA LEU A 149 -10.79 0.58 3.33
C LEU A 149 -9.32 0.39 3.76
N SER A 150 -8.70 -0.70 3.36
CA SER A 150 -7.29 -0.99 3.68
C SER A 150 -6.35 0.09 3.17
N MET A 151 -6.57 0.55 1.93
CA MET A 151 -5.81 1.64 1.34
C MET A 151 -6.02 2.95 2.08
N ALA A 152 -7.26 3.27 2.45
CA ALA A 152 -7.58 4.47 3.23
C ALA A 152 -6.83 4.48 4.56
N VAL A 153 -6.86 3.35 5.29
CA VAL A 153 -6.13 3.20 6.56
C VAL A 153 -4.63 3.36 6.37
N SER A 154 -4.04 2.74 5.34
CA SER A 154 -2.59 2.82 5.07
C SER A 154 -2.14 4.24 4.72
N VAL A 155 -2.91 4.95 3.88
CA VAL A 155 -2.58 6.31 3.46
C VAL A 155 -2.73 7.28 4.63
N GLU A 156 -3.83 7.17 5.41
CA GLU A 156 -4.07 8.00 6.58
C GLU A 156 -3.00 7.79 7.66
N PHE A 157 -2.68 6.55 7.96
CA PHE A 157 -1.61 6.23 8.90
C PHE A 157 -0.27 6.83 8.47
N THR A 158 0.04 6.79 7.17
CA THR A 158 1.23 7.41 6.61
C THR A 158 1.19 8.94 6.77
N PHE A 159 0.07 9.59 6.49
CA PHE A 159 -0.10 11.03 6.67
C PHE A 159 0.09 11.45 8.13
N LEU A 160 -0.45 10.70 9.06
CA LEU A 160 -0.30 10.96 10.50
C LEU A 160 1.15 10.82 10.96
N ILE A 161 1.88 9.81 10.47
CA ILE A 161 3.31 9.68 10.76
C ILE A 161 4.09 10.88 10.20
N LEU A 162 3.83 11.28 8.94
CA LEU A 162 4.51 12.44 8.35
C LEU A 162 4.20 13.73 9.11
N LEU A 163 2.95 13.95 9.49
CA LEU A 163 2.56 15.10 10.31
C LEU A 163 3.20 15.05 11.71
N SER A 164 3.27 13.86 12.31
CA SER A 164 3.96 13.67 13.59
C SER A 164 5.45 14.01 13.52
N ILE A 165 6.12 13.64 12.43
CA ILE A 165 7.52 14.01 12.18
C ILE A 165 7.65 15.53 12.01
N ALA A 166 6.75 16.18 11.28
CA ALA A 166 6.76 17.62 11.09
C ALA A 166 6.55 18.39 12.42
N VAL A 167 5.65 17.91 13.28
CA VAL A 167 5.44 18.44 14.63
C VAL A 167 6.67 18.19 15.51
N TRP A 168 7.24 16.98 15.47
CA TRP A 168 8.44 16.63 16.24
C TRP A 168 9.66 17.49 15.86
N LYS A 169 9.82 17.79 14.59
CA LYS A 169 10.88 18.67 14.04
C LYS A 169 10.60 20.17 14.25
N ASP A 170 9.51 20.53 14.93
CA ASP A 170 9.13 21.90 15.24
C ASP A 170 8.86 22.81 14.03
N TRP A 171 8.30 22.23 12.96
CA TRP A 171 8.00 23.00 11.76
C TRP A 171 6.85 24.00 11.93
N PHE A 172 6.00 23.79 12.94
CA PHE A 172 4.83 24.61 13.22
C PHE A 172 4.97 25.50 14.48
N GLU A 173 6.09 25.41 15.24
CA GLU A 173 6.30 26.15 16.49
C GLU A 173 5.15 25.96 17.52
N VAL A 174 4.80 24.72 17.78
CA VAL A 174 3.74 24.34 18.72
C VAL A 174 4.27 23.46 19.87
N ASN A 175 3.48 23.30 20.91
CA ASN A 175 3.84 22.38 21.99
C ASN A 175 3.83 20.92 21.50
N ARG A 176 5.02 20.39 21.17
CA ARG A 176 5.23 19.07 20.55
C ARG A 176 4.50 17.94 21.28
N LYS A 177 4.73 17.82 22.60
CA LYS A 177 4.18 16.71 23.40
C LYS A 177 2.65 16.76 23.42
N ARG A 178 2.09 17.92 23.74
CA ARG A 178 0.62 18.10 23.80
C ARG A 178 -0.03 17.82 22.44
N THR A 179 0.53 18.38 21.38
CA THR A 179 -0.01 18.20 20.02
C THR A 179 0.06 16.74 19.57
N LEU A 180 1.16 16.03 19.79
CA LEU A 180 1.27 14.61 19.46
C LEU A 180 0.28 13.76 20.26
N ILE A 181 0.16 13.97 21.56
CA ILE A 181 -0.79 13.24 22.40
C ILE A 181 -2.22 13.48 21.89
N THR A 182 -2.62 14.73 21.62
CA THR A 182 -3.96 15.02 21.13
C THR A 182 -4.23 14.44 19.75
N MET A 183 -3.26 14.50 18.82
CA MET A 183 -3.39 13.88 17.50
C MET A 183 -3.63 12.36 17.61
N TRP A 184 -2.76 11.65 18.31
CA TRP A 184 -2.87 10.20 18.43
C TRP A 184 -4.08 9.75 19.26
N SER A 185 -4.47 10.49 20.30
CA SER A 185 -5.72 10.20 21.02
C SER A 185 -6.95 10.37 20.14
N LEU A 186 -7.00 11.39 19.28
CA LEU A 186 -8.09 11.56 18.31
C LEU A 186 -8.12 10.42 17.28
N VAL A 187 -6.96 9.98 16.79
CA VAL A 187 -6.85 8.87 15.84
C VAL A 187 -7.36 7.55 16.42
N ILE A 188 -7.21 7.33 17.72
CA ILE A 188 -7.72 6.13 18.39
C ILE A 188 -9.23 6.25 18.67
N LEU A 189 -9.67 7.42 19.14
CA LEU A 189 -11.07 7.64 19.56
C LEU A 189 -12.04 7.83 18.40
N LEU A 190 -11.64 8.60 17.35
CA LEU A 190 -12.51 8.89 16.22
C LEU A 190 -12.92 7.66 15.40
N PRO A 191 -12.03 6.70 15.05
CA PRO A 191 -12.45 5.50 14.33
C PRO A 191 -13.37 4.61 15.16
N ALA A 192 -13.14 4.49 16.47
CA ALA A 192 -14.01 3.72 17.35
C ALA A 192 -15.42 4.34 17.42
N ALA A 193 -15.52 5.65 17.60
CA ALA A 193 -16.80 6.37 17.59
C ALA A 193 -17.41 6.41 16.17
N GLY A 194 -16.60 6.64 15.14
CA GLY A 194 -17.03 6.70 13.75
C GLY A 194 -17.53 5.36 13.23
N MET A 195 -16.90 4.26 13.58
CA MET A 195 -17.33 2.91 13.17
C MET A 195 -18.70 2.55 13.78
N THR A 196 -18.89 2.85 15.06
CA THR A 196 -20.19 2.66 15.71
C THR A 196 -21.29 3.53 15.09
N LEU A 197 -20.97 4.76 14.72
CA LEU A 197 -21.88 5.68 14.06
C LEU A 197 -22.21 5.24 12.62
N MET A 198 -21.21 4.82 11.85
CA MET A 198 -21.39 4.33 10.48
C MET A 198 -22.22 3.05 10.42
N ILE A 199 -22.04 2.15 11.38
CA ILE A 199 -22.89 0.94 11.51
C ILE A 199 -24.33 1.35 11.81
N LYS A 200 -24.54 2.25 12.79
CA LYS A 200 -25.90 2.72 13.15
C LYS A 200 -26.59 3.48 12.03
N MET A 201 -25.87 4.23 11.21
CA MET A 201 -26.42 5.00 10.08
C MET A 201 -26.57 4.19 8.77
N GLY A 202 -26.19 2.91 8.75
CA GLY A 202 -26.30 2.06 7.57
C GLY A 202 -25.31 2.43 6.43
N TYR A 203 -24.30 3.23 6.71
CA TYR A 203 -23.29 3.61 5.71
C TYR A 203 -22.27 2.49 5.40
N VAL A 204 -22.25 1.43 6.20
CA VAL A 204 -21.38 0.27 5.94
C VAL A 204 -21.97 -0.51 4.77
N ARG A 205 -21.23 -0.61 3.68
CA ARG A 205 -21.69 -1.35 2.50
C ARG A 205 -21.90 -2.82 2.85
N ALA A 206 -22.93 -3.43 2.26
CA ALA A 206 -23.33 -4.81 2.55
C ALA A 206 -22.16 -5.82 2.47
N TYR A 207 -21.24 -5.65 1.50
CA TYR A 207 -20.08 -6.55 1.39
C TYR A 207 -19.04 -6.35 2.52
N GLN A 208 -18.91 -5.14 3.10
CA GLN A 208 -18.01 -4.88 4.23
C GLN A 208 -18.58 -5.45 5.52
N SER A 209 -19.88 -5.32 5.74
CA SER A 209 -20.57 -5.93 6.87
C SER A 209 -20.54 -7.47 6.75
N ALA A 210 -20.73 -8.02 5.56
CA ALA A 210 -20.62 -9.45 5.29
C ALA A 210 -19.21 -9.99 5.58
N ARG A 211 -18.14 -9.27 5.19
CA ARG A 211 -16.76 -9.66 5.52
C ARG A 211 -16.48 -9.62 7.02
N LEU A 212 -16.94 -8.58 7.70
CA LEU A 212 -16.76 -8.46 9.15
C LEU A 212 -17.54 -9.56 9.89
N SER A 213 -18.78 -9.83 9.49
CA SER A 213 -19.58 -10.92 10.07
C SER A 213 -18.97 -12.29 9.80
N ALA A 214 -18.44 -12.53 8.59
CA ALA A 214 -17.75 -13.76 8.22
C ALA A 214 -16.43 -13.95 9.00
N PHE A 215 -15.75 -12.87 9.36
CA PHE A 215 -14.55 -12.93 10.19
C PHE A 215 -14.87 -13.26 11.65
N ILE A 216 -15.96 -12.68 12.20
CA ILE A 216 -16.39 -12.92 13.58
C ILE A 216 -17.09 -14.28 13.72
N HIS A 217 -17.91 -14.65 12.73
CA HIS A 217 -18.69 -15.89 12.69
C HIS A 217 -18.37 -16.66 11.40
N PRO A 218 -17.24 -17.37 11.34
CA PRO A 218 -16.82 -18.10 10.12
C PRO A 218 -17.73 -19.28 9.75
N GLU A 219 -18.56 -19.74 10.68
CA GLU A 219 -19.49 -20.84 10.46
C GLU A 219 -20.78 -20.33 9.82
N GLY A 220 -21.03 -20.68 8.56
CA GLY A 220 -22.34 -20.48 7.91
C GLY A 220 -22.44 -19.50 6.75
N ASN A 221 -21.35 -18.87 6.30
CA ASN A 221 -21.36 -17.97 5.15
C ASN A 221 -20.29 -18.35 4.11
N ASP A 222 -20.57 -18.18 2.80
CA ASP A 222 -19.59 -18.40 1.72
C ASP A 222 -18.31 -17.58 1.88
N ALA A 223 -18.44 -16.36 2.44
CA ALA A 223 -17.28 -15.55 2.80
C ALA A 223 -16.54 -16.08 4.03
N GLY A 224 -17.21 -16.79 4.94
CA GLY A 224 -16.62 -17.48 6.09
C GLY A 224 -15.77 -18.67 5.67
N SER A 225 -16.06 -19.29 4.54
CA SER A 225 -15.28 -20.40 4.00
C SER A 225 -13.83 -20.00 3.70
N LEU A 226 -13.58 -18.77 3.21
CA LEU A 226 -12.22 -18.27 2.93
C LEU A 226 -11.38 -18.15 4.21
N TRP A 227 -11.93 -17.55 5.28
CA TRP A 227 -11.22 -17.41 6.57
C TRP A 227 -11.03 -18.76 7.26
N GLY A 228 -12.01 -19.65 7.14
CA GLY A 228 -11.90 -21.04 7.56
C GLY A 228 -10.78 -21.77 6.83
N THR A 229 -10.72 -21.65 5.52
CA THR A 229 -9.67 -22.24 4.69
C THR A 229 -8.28 -21.69 5.06
N ILE A 230 -8.11 -20.36 5.21
CA ILE A 230 -6.83 -19.77 5.63
C ILE A 230 -6.39 -20.35 6.99
N ARG A 231 -7.29 -20.39 7.98
CA ARG A 231 -6.97 -20.94 9.31
C ARG A 231 -6.62 -22.41 9.26
N ASN A 232 -7.36 -23.20 8.49
CA ASN A 232 -7.08 -24.64 8.32
C ASN A 232 -5.72 -24.85 7.64
N MET A 233 -5.41 -24.10 6.58
CA MET A 233 -4.10 -24.15 5.91
C MET A 233 -2.95 -23.82 6.85
N ILE A 234 -3.12 -22.80 7.70
CA ILE A 234 -2.08 -22.42 8.67
C ILE A 234 -1.96 -23.45 9.77
N SER A 235 -3.06 -23.99 10.29
CA SER A 235 -3.04 -25.00 11.35
C SER A 235 -2.49 -26.35 10.87
N GLY A 236 -2.68 -26.70 9.60
CA GLY A 236 -2.11 -27.88 8.95
C GLY A 236 -0.69 -27.68 8.39
N ALA A 237 -0.08 -26.50 8.57
CA ALA A 237 1.22 -26.21 8.00
C ALA A 237 2.36 -26.92 8.75
N HIS A 238 3.28 -27.50 8.01
CA HIS A 238 4.50 -28.09 8.55
C HIS A 238 5.55 -27.02 8.83
N PHE A 239 6.48 -27.30 9.75
CA PHE A 239 7.59 -26.36 10.02
C PHE A 239 8.51 -26.24 8.80
N THR A 240 8.85 -27.38 8.19
CA THR A 240 9.59 -27.51 6.94
C THR A 240 8.99 -28.61 6.10
N GLY A 241 9.13 -28.51 4.79
CA GLY A 241 8.65 -29.55 3.88
C GLY A 241 7.46 -29.10 3.03
N ARG A 242 6.88 -30.05 2.30
CA ARG A 242 5.77 -29.80 1.39
C ARG A 242 4.47 -30.32 2.02
N GLY A 243 3.49 -29.44 2.09
CA GLY A 243 2.13 -29.77 2.42
C GLY A 243 1.32 -30.19 1.20
N ASP A 244 0.11 -30.67 1.43
CA ASP A 244 -0.84 -30.97 0.37
C ASP A 244 -1.28 -29.70 -0.36
N CYS A 245 -1.63 -29.83 -1.64
CA CYS A 245 -2.04 -28.69 -2.46
C CYS A 245 -3.52 -28.36 -2.22
N GLU A 246 -3.82 -27.58 -1.17
CA GLU A 246 -5.18 -27.11 -0.92
C GLU A 246 -5.60 -25.96 -1.85
N LYS A 247 -6.87 -25.98 -2.24
CA LYS A 247 -7.45 -24.99 -3.18
C LYS A 247 -7.85 -23.73 -2.45
N ILE A 248 -7.04 -22.67 -2.58
CA ILE A 248 -7.37 -21.33 -2.12
C ILE A 248 -7.47 -20.35 -3.30
N GLY A 249 -8.56 -19.58 -3.39
CA GLY A 249 -8.71 -18.57 -4.41
C GLY A 249 -7.70 -17.43 -4.26
N PHE A 250 -7.26 -16.83 -5.37
CA PHE A 250 -6.34 -15.68 -5.39
C PHE A 250 -4.98 -15.90 -4.70
N PHE A 251 -4.52 -17.16 -4.60
CA PHE A 251 -3.27 -17.49 -3.93
C PHE A 251 -2.03 -16.88 -4.61
N ASN A 252 -2.09 -16.53 -5.87
CA ASN A 252 -1.01 -15.88 -6.62
C ASN A 252 -0.91 -14.37 -6.39
N SER A 253 -1.89 -13.74 -5.77
CA SER A 253 -1.90 -12.30 -5.49
C SER A 253 -2.13 -12.02 -4.01
N ASP A 254 -3.35 -12.19 -3.53
CA ASP A 254 -3.75 -11.73 -2.22
C ASP A 254 -3.32 -12.70 -1.09
N TYR A 255 -3.34 -14.02 -1.35
CA TYR A 255 -3.06 -15.06 -0.33
C TYR A 255 -1.80 -15.89 -0.63
N MET A 256 -0.81 -15.29 -1.31
CA MET A 256 0.43 -15.99 -1.64
C MET A 256 1.24 -16.39 -0.42
N LEU A 257 1.23 -15.58 0.64
CA LEU A 257 1.95 -15.91 1.87
C LEU A 257 1.29 -17.11 2.59
N THR A 258 -0.03 -17.16 2.67
CA THR A 258 -0.77 -18.31 3.23
C THR A 258 -0.43 -19.59 2.46
N PHE A 259 -0.38 -19.50 1.12
CA PHE A 259 0.03 -20.62 0.30
C PHE A 259 1.48 -21.05 0.55
N ILE A 260 2.42 -20.09 0.70
CA ILE A 260 3.82 -20.40 1.04
C ILE A 260 3.92 -21.07 2.41
N ILE A 261 3.17 -20.62 3.41
CA ILE A 261 3.14 -21.22 4.75
C ILE A 261 2.70 -22.67 4.67
N HIS A 262 1.61 -22.93 3.96
CA HIS A 262 1.04 -24.27 3.88
C HIS A 262 1.89 -25.22 3.04
N TYR A 263 2.32 -24.78 1.84
CA TYR A 263 2.96 -25.65 0.86
C TYR A 263 4.48 -25.82 1.08
N TYR A 264 5.20 -24.75 1.43
CA TYR A 264 6.66 -24.81 1.65
C TYR A 264 7.07 -24.82 3.12
N GLY A 265 6.13 -24.65 4.00
CA GLY A 265 6.33 -24.63 5.44
C GLY A 265 6.55 -23.22 6.02
N ILE A 266 6.40 -23.16 7.33
CA ILE A 266 6.47 -21.92 8.11
C ILE A 266 7.85 -21.25 7.97
N LEU A 267 8.93 -22.03 7.94
CA LEU A 267 10.30 -21.51 7.83
C LEU A 267 10.50 -20.70 6.54
N ALA A 268 10.01 -21.20 5.40
CA ALA A 268 10.12 -20.51 4.11
C ALA A 268 9.36 -19.16 4.13
N ALA A 269 8.17 -19.15 4.72
CA ALA A 269 7.39 -17.92 4.86
C ALA A 269 8.07 -16.91 5.79
N VAL A 270 8.58 -17.35 6.94
CA VAL A 270 9.31 -16.48 7.89
C VAL A 270 10.55 -15.88 7.23
N LEU A 271 11.32 -16.65 6.48
CA LEU A 271 12.48 -16.14 5.74
C LEU A 271 12.09 -15.09 4.71
N ALA A 272 11.01 -15.33 3.93
CA ALA A 272 10.53 -14.36 2.95
C ALA A 272 10.08 -13.04 3.61
N ILE A 273 9.32 -13.12 4.71
CA ILE A 273 8.89 -11.96 5.49
C ILE A 273 10.08 -11.23 6.10
N ALA A 274 11.05 -11.96 6.66
CA ALA A 274 12.22 -11.39 7.31
C ALA A 274 13.09 -10.61 6.31
N VAL A 275 13.32 -11.12 5.11
CA VAL A 275 14.09 -10.44 4.07
C VAL A 275 13.42 -9.14 3.65
N ILE A 276 12.11 -9.17 3.33
CA ILE A 276 11.37 -7.97 2.91
C ILE A 276 11.32 -6.96 4.06
N GLY A 277 11.00 -7.41 5.27
CA GLY A 277 10.96 -6.57 6.47
C GLY A 277 12.31 -5.92 6.76
N ALA A 278 13.41 -6.67 6.69
CA ALA A 278 14.76 -6.15 6.90
C ALA A 278 15.12 -5.05 5.88
N VAL A 279 14.78 -5.24 4.60
CA VAL A 279 15.00 -4.24 3.55
C VAL A 279 14.21 -2.96 3.86
N LEU A 280 12.93 -3.07 4.21
CA LEU A 280 12.10 -1.91 4.54
C LEU A 280 12.59 -1.17 5.79
N ILE A 281 12.99 -1.89 6.84
CA ILE A 281 13.57 -1.31 8.06
C ILE A 281 14.89 -0.60 7.73
N TRP A 282 15.75 -1.21 6.93
CA TRP A 282 17.00 -0.59 6.50
C TRP A 282 16.77 0.72 5.75
N PHE A 283 15.80 0.76 4.82
CA PHE A 283 15.42 1.98 4.12
C PHE A 283 14.86 3.04 5.09
N LEU A 284 14.04 2.64 6.07
CA LEU A 284 13.49 3.56 7.06
C LEU A 284 14.59 4.22 7.89
N GLN A 285 15.56 3.45 8.35
CA GLN A 285 16.73 3.95 9.09
C GLN A 285 17.56 4.91 8.24
N LYS A 286 17.88 4.53 7.00
CA LYS A 286 18.65 5.38 6.07
C LYS A 286 17.93 6.68 5.74
N THR A 287 16.62 6.63 5.55
CA THR A 287 15.81 7.82 5.25
C THR A 287 15.78 8.78 6.44
N GLY A 288 15.70 8.26 7.67
CA GLY A 288 15.74 9.09 8.90
C GLY A 288 17.05 9.87 9.07
N HIS A 289 18.17 9.39 8.51
CA HIS A 289 19.48 10.04 8.56
C HIS A 289 19.78 10.97 7.38
N GLN A 290 18.79 11.26 6.51
CA GLN A 290 18.97 12.17 5.38
C GLN A 290 19.25 13.60 5.86
N LYS A 291 20.27 14.22 5.28
CA LYS A 291 20.69 15.61 5.59
C LYS A 291 19.63 16.63 5.16
N ASN A 292 18.95 16.36 4.04
CA ASN A 292 17.92 17.22 3.50
C ASN A 292 16.56 16.84 4.08
N GLN A 293 15.87 17.80 4.67
CA GLN A 293 14.58 17.56 5.34
C GLN A 293 13.44 17.23 4.36
N LEU A 294 13.46 17.75 3.13
CA LEU A 294 12.51 17.36 2.10
C LEU A 294 12.70 15.87 1.74
N GLY A 295 13.96 15.48 1.47
CA GLY A 295 14.30 14.09 1.18
C GLY A 295 13.96 13.16 2.35
N MET A 296 14.22 13.59 3.58
CA MET A 296 13.89 12.82 4.77
C MET A 296 12.37 12.55 4.87
N ILE A 297 11.54 13.59 4.82
CA ILE A 297 10.08 13.41 5.01
C ILE A 297 9.44 12.68 3.84
N MET A 298 9.87 12.98 2.60
CA MET A 298 9.36 12.32 1.40
C MET A 298 9.75 10.84 1.36
N GLY A 299 11.00 10.54 1.64
CA GLY A 299 11.50 9.17 1.70
C GLY A 299 10.84 8.38 2.83
N THR A 300 10.68 8.97 4.02
CA THR A 300 9.96 8.33 5.12
C THR A 300 8.52 8.01 4.72
N GLY A 301 7.82 8.90 4.02
CA GLY A 301 6.47 8.64 3.52
C GLY A 301 6.42 7.45 2.58
N CYS A 302 7.35 7.37 1.62
CA CYS A 302 7.43 6.24 0.69
C CYS A 302 7.70 4.91 1.40
N VAL A 303 8.61 4.89 2.38
CA VAL A 303 8.90 3.65 3.13
C VAL A 303 7.75 3.27 4.05
N VAL A 304 7.15 4.22 4.77
CA VAL A 304 6.06 3.96 5.71
C VAL A 304 4.86 3.36 5.00
N VAL A 305 4.47 3.87 3.83
CA VAL A 305 3.35 3.28 3.09
C VAL A 305 3.63 1.86 2.62
N LEU A 306 4.85 1.58 2.15
CA LEU A 306 5.24 0.22 1.77
C LEU A 306 5.25 -0.71 3.00
N PHE A 307 5.71 -0.21 4.13
CA PHE A 307 5.75 -0.95 5.38
C PHE A 307 4.35 -1.25 5.94
N THR A 308 3.43 -0.27 5.88
CA THR A 308 2.04 -0.48 6.30
C THR A 308 1.30 -1.47 5.41
N GLN A 309 1.54 -1.43 4.09
CA GLN A 309 1.01 -2.42 3.16
C GLN A 309 1.57 -3.82 3.43
N PHE A 310 2.87 -3.91 3.69
CA PHE A 310 3.54 -5.16 4.04
C PHE A 310 2.97 -5.76 5.34
N ILE A 311 2.85 -4.98 6.42
CA ILE A 311 2.27 -5.44 7.68
C ILE A 311 0.81 -5.86 7.48
N GLY A 312 0.01 -5.04 6.81
CA GLY A 312 -1.39 -5.36 6.52
C GLY A 312 -1.53 -6.67 5.75
N TYR A 313 -0.66 -6.90 4.76
CA TYR A 313 -0.61 -8.13 4.00
C TYR A 313 -0.26 -9.37 4.86
N VAL A 314 0.74 -9.24 5.73
CA VAL A 314 1.14 -10.34 6.63
C VAL A 314 0.00 -10.67 7.59
N VAL A 315 -0.60 -9.67 8.23
CA VAL A 315 -1.69 -9.84 9.21
C VAL A 315 -2.94 -10.46 8.55
N GLU A 316 -3.24 -10.05 7.32
CA GLU A 316 -4.34 -10.62 6.51
C GLU A 316 -4.09 -12.09 6.17
N ASN A 317 -2.89 -12.41 5.68
CA ASN A 317 -2.52 -13.78 5.32
C ASN A 317 -2.41 -14.73 6.52
N LEU A 318 -2.21 -14.20 7.72
CA LEU A 318 -2.28 -14.97 8.97
C LEU A 318 -3.72 -15.14 9.49
N GLY A 319 -4.72 -14.63 8.76
CA GLY A 319 -6.13 -14.72 9.17
C GLY A 319 -6.48 -13.90 10.42
N CYS A 320 -5.64 -12.92 10.79
CA CYS A 320 -5.82 -12.09 11.99
C CYS A 320 -6.69 -10.85 11.75
N PHE A 321 -6.94 -10.46 10.50
CA PHE A 321 -7.67 -9.24 10.20
C PHE A 321 -8.49 -9.32 8.91
N PRO A 322 -9.73 -8.80 8.87
CA PRO A 322 -10.64 -8.91 7.74
C PRO A 322 -10.37 -7.89 6.61
N LEU A 323 -9.36 -7.04 6.71
CA LEU A 323 -8.99 -6.08 5.67
C LEU A 323 -8.32 -6.82 4.52
N SER A 324 -8.97 -6.85 3.37
CA SER A 324 -8.44 -7.41 2.14
C SER A 324 -7.90 -6.31 1.21
N ASN A 325 -7.10 -6.71 0.21
CA ASN A 325 -6.46 -5.87 -0.81
C ASN A 325 -5.17 -5.16 -0.40
N ASN A 326 -4.50 -5.61 0.66
CA ASN A 326 -3.10 -5.26 0.88
C ASN A 326 -2.21 -5.99 -0.14
N TYR A 327 -1.05 -5.44 -0.41
CA TYR A 327 -0.07 -6.09 -1.27
C TYR A 327 1.28 -6.15 -0.56
N CYS A 328 2.02 -7.22 -0.78
CA CYS A 328 3.39 -7.32 -0.32
C CYS A 328 4.31 -6.75 -1.41
N PRO A 329 5.14 -5.72 -1.11
CA PRO A 329 6.11 -5.21 -2.06
C PRO A 329 6.98 -6.35 -2.62
N PHE A 330 7.11 -6.42 -3.94
CA PHE A 330 7.91 -7.41 -4.69
C PHE A 330 7.49 -8.89 -4.57
N LEU A 331 6.54 -9.24 -3.71
CA LEU A 331 6.07 -10.62 -3.55
C LEU A 331 4.77 -10.86 -4.34
N THR A 332 3.79 -9.95 -4.22
CA THR A 332 2.49 -10.11 -4.88
C THR A 332 2.56 -9.87 -6.37
N ALA A 333 1.87 -10.71 -7.16
CA ALA A 333 1.87 -10.65 -8.61
C ALA A 333 0.93 -9.60 -9.22
N GLY A 334 0.25 -8.80 -8.43
CA GLY A 334 -0.68 -7.77 -8.90
C GLY A 334 0.04 -6.61 -9.62
N GLY A 335 -0.25 -6.36 -10.90
CA GLY A 335 0.43 -5.33 -11.69
C GLY A 335 0.40 -3.93 -11.06
N SER A 336 -0.69 -3.53 -10.41
CA SER A 336 -0.78 -2.25 -9.69
C SER A 336 0.13 -2.20 -8.46
N GLY A 337 0.24 -3.28 -7.70
CA GLY A 337 1.12 -3.38 -6.52
C GLY A 337 2.60 -3.34 -6.93
N ILE A 338 2.96 -4.03 -8.00
CA ILE A 338 4.30 -3.98 -8.60
C ILE A 338 4.65 -2.55 -8.98
N MET A 339 3.80 -1.86 -9.74
CA MET A 339 4.05 -0.49 -10.18
C MET A 339 4.22 0.48 -9.03
N ILE A 340 3.36 0.41 -8.00
CA ILE A 340 3.47 1.26 -6.80
C ILE A 340 4.81 1.03 -6.11
N SER A 341 5.19 -0.23 -5.89
CA SER A 341 6.46 -0.59 -5.25
C SER A 341 7.65 0.02 -5.99
N TYR A 342 7.73 -0.17 -7.30
CA TYR A 342 8.83 0.35 -8.11
C TYR A 342 8.85 1.89 -8.18
N ILE A 343 7.69 2.56 -8.26
CA ILE A 343 7.61 4.02 -8.23
C ILE A 343 8.13 4.55 -6.89
N MET A 344 7.67 4.00 -5.76
CA MET A 344 8.12 4.43 -4.43
C MET A 344 9.61 4.19 -4.22
N PHE A 345 10.11 3.04 -4.67
CA PHE A 345 11.56 2.77 -4.65
C PHE A 345 12.34 3.69 -5.57
N GLY A 346 11.81 4.05 -6.75
CA GLY A 346 12.42 5.02 -7.65
C GLY A 346 12.61 6.39 -6.98
N ILE A 347 11.60 6.86 -6.25
CA ILE A 347 11.69 8.11 -5.46
C ILE A 347 12.74 7.97 -4.36
N LEU A 348 12.78 6.85 -3.64
CA LEU A 348 13.80 6.59 -2.62
C LEU A 348 15.21 6.61 -3.22
N LEU A 349 15.43 5.94 -4.33
CA LEU A 349 16.72 5.91 -5.02
C LEU A 349 17.13 7.31 -5.51
N SER A 350 16.18 8.12 -6.01
CA SER A 350 16.41 9.51 -6.34
C SER A 350 16.89 10.31 -5.13
N ILE A 351 16.23 10.16 -3.98
CA ILE A 351 16.62 10.83 -2.73
C ILE A 351 18.04 10.45 -2.33
N TYR A 352 18.40 9.17 -2.40
CA TYR A 352 19.77 8.71 -2.06
C TYR A 352 20.81 9.19 -3.05
N ARG A 353 20.51 9.17 -4.34
CA ARG A 353 21.42 9.64 -5.38
C ARG A 353 21.79 11.10 -5.20
N TYR A 354 20.81 11.96 -4.90
CA TYR A 354 20.99 13.39 -4.79
C TYR A 354 21.31 13.88 -3.37
N GLN A 355 21.44 12.99 -2.37
CA GLN A 355 21.64 13.37 -0.96
C GLN A 355 22.90 14.20 -0.70
N ASN A 356 23.99 13.98 -1.48
CA ASN A 356 25.26 14.69 -1.33
C ASN A 356 25.37 15.92 -2.26
N VAL A 357 24.54 15.99 -3.27
CA VAL A 357 24.54 17.07 -4.28
C VAL A 357 23.60 18.19 -3.87
N LEU A 358 22.46 17.86 -3.25
CA LEU A 358 21.45 18.80 -2.82
C LEU A 358 21.61 19.12 -1.34
N VAL A 359 22.33 20.22 -1.06
CA VAL A 359 22.38 20.79 0.28
C VAL A 359 21.05 21.47 0.59
N GLU A 360 20.64 21.53 1.86
CA GLU A 360 19.36 22.13 2.32
C GLU A 360 19.14 23.55 1.77
N THR A 361 20.18 24.36 1.71
CA THR A 361 20.15 25.72 1.16
C THR A 361 19.80 25.77 -0.32
N GLU A 362 20.33 24.84 -1.12
CA GLU A 362 20.02 24.75 -2.55
C GLU A 362 18.59 24.27 -2.80
N VAL A 363 18.11 23.34 -2.00
CA VAL A 363 16.72 22.87 -2.09
C VAL A 363 15.75 23.99 -1.78
N LYS A 364 16.00 24.78 -0.71
CA LYS A 364 15.19 25.95 -0.41
C LYS A 364 15.18 26.95 -1.56
N LYS A 365 16.34 27.25 -2.15
CA LYS A 365 16.46 28.15 -3.31
C LYS A 365 15.70 27.62 -4.52
N LYS A 366 15.76 26.31 -4.82
CA LYS A 366 15.02 25.68 -5.92
C LYS A 366 13.50 25.69 -5.72
N ILE A 367 13.03 25.60 -4.49
CA ILE A 367 11.60 25.53 -4.14
C ILE A 367 11.02 26.93 -3.91
N GLY A 368 11.86 27.96 -3.72
CA GLY A 368 11.42 29.33 -3.47
C GLY A 368 10.89 29.55 -2.05
N ILE A 369 11.49 28.89 -1.06
CA ILE A 369 11.16 28.99 0.37
C ILE A 369 12.34 29.60 1.14
#